data_1e4634740a248d2e039219f80849f519
#
_entry.id   1e4634740a248d2e039219f80849f519
#
_cell.length_a   1.000
_cell.length_b   1.000
_cell.length_c   1.000
_cell.angle_alpha   90.00
_cell.angle_beta   90.00
_cell.angle_gamma   90.00
#
_symmetry.space_group_name_H-M   'P 1'
#
loop_
_entity.id
_entity.type
_entity.pdbx_description
1 polymer ?
#
loop_
_entity_poly.entity_id
_entity_poly.type
_entity_poly.pdbx_seq_one_letter_code
_entity_poly.pdbx_strand_id
1 'polypeptide(L)'
;MENKKEKTAPDVSVGADTEQPISKNTISSISENGGNIKSFEELQREMQLRSAPSYLQTISMNELFDTQYRSKQPLIDGLLYPGTYIFAGSPKLGKSFLMAQLAYHVSTGTPLWNYTTRKGTVLYLALEDDYRRLQERLYRMFGTESTDNLYFSVSASQLGNGLDEQLARFVAEHKDTKLIIIDTLQKVREVGGDNYSYANDYQIMARLKSFADAHGLCLLLVHHTRKQNADDKFDMISGTSGLLGAADGAFLLQKEKRTGNAATLEVSGRDQQDQKLYLIRNTETLLWDLQKAETELWKEPPEPLLDEIAELVMKDNPYWEGSPTALVALINMDIQPHVITRKLNVLAGRLYTEHGILFRSERVHEGRKLRFWKDNTENA
;
A
#
# COMPACT_ATOMS: atom_id res chain seq x y z
N MET A 1 -42.84 50.62 -25.82
CA MET A 1 -42.67 50.46 -24.36
C MET A 1 -41.55 49.45 -24.16
N GLU A 2 -40.46 49.99 -23.73
CA GLU A 2 -39.20 49.29 -23.43
C GLU A 2 -39.34 48.33 -22.26
N ASN A 3 -38.62 47.24 -22.31
CA ASN A 3 -37.97 46.72 -21.09
C ASN A 3 -36.72 45.94 -21.45
N LYS A 4 -35.60 46.54 -21.09
CA LYS A 4 -34.27 45.96 -21.06
C LYS A 4 -34.23 44.75 -20.12
N LYS A 5 -33.67 43.63 -20.58
CA LYS A 5 -33.15 42.59 -19.71
C LYS A 5 -31.63 42.62 -19.74
N GLU A 6 -31.07 42.97 -18.62
CA GLU A 6 -29.63 42.83 -18.31
C GLU A 6 -29.17 41.42 -18.45
N LYS A 7 -28.04 41.22 -19.12
CA LYS A 7 -27.25 40.00 -19.13
C LYS A 7 -26.34 40.02 -17.91
N THR A 8 -26.60 39.16 -16.95
CA THR A 8 -25.64 38.82 -15.93
C THR A 8 -24.69 37.73 -16.48
N ALA A 9 -23.40 38.00 -16.40
CA ALA A 9 -22.33 37.06 -16.75
C ALA A 9 -22.30 35.88 -15.74
N PRO A 10 -21.90 34.70 -16.18
CA PRO A 10 -21.74 33.58 -15.24
C PRO A 10 -20.49 33.76 -14.39
N ASP A 11 -20.69 33.60 -13.11
CA ASP A 11 -19.71 33.64 -12.06
C ASP A 11 -18.77 32.41 -12.24
N VAL A 12 -17.50 32.67 -12.51
CA VAL A 12 -16.45 31.64 -12.56
C VAL A 12 -16.01 31.39 -11.12
N SER A 13 -16.60 30.42 -10.49
CA SER A 13 -16.09 29.89 -9.22
C SER A 13 -14.76 29.17 -9.47
N VAL A 14 -13.71 29.82 -9.04
CA VAL A 14 -12.35 29.30 -8.94
C VAL A 14 -12.38 28.01 -8.12
N GLY A 15 -11.86 26.93 -8.72
CA GLY A 15 -11.73 25.62 -8.09
C GLY A 15 -10.91 25.71 -6.80
N ALA A 16 -11.43 25.09 -5.77
CA ALA A 16 -10.78 24.95 -4.48
C ALA A 16 -9.48 24.15 -4.65
N ASP A 17 -8.36 24.81 -4.33
CA ASP A 17 -7.07 24.20 -4.14
C ASP A 17 -7.21 23.05 -3.15
N THR A 18 -6.81 21.85 -3.57
CA THR A 18 -6.60 20.71 -2.69
C THR A 18 -5.37 21.00 -1.83
N GLU A 19 -5.58 21.64 -0.71
CA GLU A 19 -4.59 21.69 0.36
C GLU A 19 -4.31 20.27 0.85
N GLN A 20 -3.17 19.74 0.45
CA GLN A 20 -2.59 18.62 1.17
C GLN A 20 -2.37 19.09 2.61
N PRO A 21 -2.77 18.32 3.63
CA PRO A 21 -2.53 18.71 5.01
C PRO A 21 -1.03 18.78 5.24
N ILE A 22 -0.51 20.00 5.36
CA ILE A 22 0.86 20.26 5.78
C ILE A 22 1.01 19.56 7.13
N SER A 23 1.83 18.53 7.16
CA SER A 23 2.15 17.80 8.38
C SER A 23 2.61 18.80 9.42
N LYS A 24 2.00 18.80 10.61
CA LYS A 24 2.40 19.65 11.75
C LYS A 24 3.89 19.52 12.11
N ASN A 25 4.55 18.45 11.65
CA ASN A 25 5.98 18.24 11.80
C ASN A 25 6.86 19.17 10.95
N THR A 26 6.34 19.73 9.86
CA THR A 26 7.12 20.68 9.03
C THR A 26 7.28 22.04 9.71
N ILE A 27 6.34 22.40 10.59
CA ILE A 27 6.40 23.69 11.32
C ILE A 27 7.33 23.60 12.53
N SER A 28 7.41 22.43 13.20
CA SER A 28 8.27 22.27 14.39
C SER A 28 9.75 22.13 14.06
N SER A 29 10.13 21.68 12.86
CA SER A 29 11.54 21.59 12.45
C SER A 29 12.19 22.94 12.07
N ILE A 30 11.39 24.00 11.92
CA ILE A 30 11.86 25.34 11.53
C ILE A 30 12.32 26.16 12.76
N SER A 31 11.92 25.80 13.98
CA SER A 31 12.17 26.60 15.19
C SER A 31 13.40 26.21 16.01
N GLU A 32 14.20 25.23 15.60
CA GLU A 32 15.18 24.60 16.52
C GLU A 32 16.67 24.71 16.16
N ASN A 33 17.05 25.53 15.18
CA ASN A 33 18.45 25.96 15.05
C ASN A 33 18.61 27.34 15.69
N GLY A 34 19.31 27.40 16.81
CA GLY A 34 19.50 28.50 17.71
C GLY A 34 19.50 29.90 17.08
N GLY A 35 18.52 30.71 17.44
CA GLY A 35 18.76 32.15 17.58
C GLY A 35 18.21 33.08 16.48
N ASN A 36 17.54 32.68 15.41
CA ASN A 36 16.88 33.65 14.53
C ASN A 36 15.42 33.22 14.27
N ILE A 37 14.48 33.96 14.89
CA ILE A 37 13.07 33.87 14.54
C ILE A 37 12.94 34.43 13.11
N LYS A 38 12.77 33.56 12.12
CA LYS A 38 12.54 33.98 10.73
C LYS A 38 11.27 34.82 10.63
N SER A 39 11.33 35.94 9.93
CA SER A 39 10.14 36.76 9.67
C SER A 39 9.14 35.98 8.83
N PHE A 40 7.84 36.38 8.88
CA PHE A 40 6.80 35.78 8.04
C PHE A 40 7.15 35.87 6.54
N GLU A 41 7.78 36.95 6.12
CA GLU A 41 8.23 37.14 4.73
C GLU A 41 9.36 36.19 4.33
N GLU A 42 10.28 35.88 5.24
CA GLU A 42 11.34 34.89 5.01
C GLU A 42 10.77 33.46 4.91
N LEU A 43 9.77 33.13 5.74
CA LEU A 43 9.06 31.85 5.68
C LEU A 43 8.29 31.70 4.38
N GLN A 44 7.58 32.75 3.94
CA GLN A 44 6.87 32.72 2.66
C GLN A 44 7.85 32.56 1.48
N ARG A 45 8.97 33.27 1.49
CA ARG A 45 10.01 33.16 0.44
C ARG A 45 10.61 31.76 0.40
N GLU A 46 10.88 31.16 1.56
CA GLU A 46 11.40 29.80 1.66
C GLU A 46 10.37 28.77 1.15
N MET A 47 9.09 28.93 1.48
CA MET A 47 7.99 28.10 0.96
C MET A 47 7.88 28.22 -0.57
N GLN A 48 7.95 29.42 -1.12
CA GLN A 48 7.94 29.64 -2.57
C GLN A 48 9.16 29.01 -3.26
N LEU A 49 10.35 29.11 -2.67
CA LEU A 49 11.55 28.47 -3.19
C LEU A 49 11.42 26.94 -3.17
N ARG A 50 10.89 26.37 -2.08
CA ARG A 50 10.69 24.93 -1.94
C ARG A 50 9.59 24.36 -2.86
N SER A 51 8.64 25.17 -3.27
CA SER A 51 7.60 24.79 -4.23
C SER A 51 8.01 24.98 -5.70
N ALA A 52 9.15 25.62 -5.96
CA ALA A 52 9.64 25.82 -7.32
C ALA A 52 10.02 24.47 -7.97
N PRO A 53 9.66 24.23 -9.26
CA PRO A 53 10.04 22.99 -9.95
C PRO A 53 11.54 22.73 -10.03
N SER A 54 12.35 23.76 -9.88
CA SER A 54 13.82 23.68 -9.84
C SER A 54 14.40 23.30 -8.48
N TYR A 55 13.57 23.23 -7.42
CA TYR A 55 14.02 22.91 -6.08
C TYR A 55 14.05 21.39 -5.86
N LEU A 56 15.23 20.83 -5.67
CA LEU A 56 15.38 19.43 -5.29
C LEU A 56 15.21 19.30 -3.76
N GLN A 57 14.13 18.64 -3.35
CA GLN A 57 13.92 18.32 -1.93
C GLN A 57 14.93 17.24 -1.50
N THR A 58 15.78 17.59 -0.57
CA THR A 58 16.79 16.68 -0.01
C THR A 58 16.66 16.61 1.50
N ILE A 59 17.03 15.47 2.04
CA ILE A 59 17.12 15.21 3.47
C ILE A 59 18.49 14.62 3.76
N SER A 60 19.14 15.03 4.82
CA SER A 60 20.42 14.45 5.24
C SER A 60 20.21 13.06 5.85
N MET A 61 21.25 12.23 5.86
CA MET A 61 21.19 10.91 6.51
C MET A 61 20.86 11.03 8.01
N ASN A 62 21.32 12.09 8.67
CA ASN A 62 20.99 12.34 10.07
C ASN A 62 19.50 12.63 10.25
N GLU A 63 18.91 13.51 9.42
CA GLU A 63 17.48 13.81 9.44
C GLU A 63 16.65 12.57 9.09
N LEU A 64 17.12 11.73 8.15
CA LEU A 64 16.45 10.49 7.78
C LEU A 64 16.31 9.55 9.00
N PHE A 65 17.40 9.35 9.77
CA PHE A 65 17.35 8.50 10.97
C PHE A 65 16.65 9.15 12.17
N ASP A 66 16.64 10.47 12.22
CA ASP A 66 15.95 11.20 13.29
C ASP A 66 14.43 11.35 13.04
N THR A 67 13.98 11.01 11.83
CA THR A 67 12.57 11.04 11.44
C THR A 67 11.95 9.65 11.59
N GLN A 68 10.77 9.59 12.21
CA GLN A 68 9.98 8.37 12.28
C GLN A 68 9.05 8.31 11.07
N TYR A 69 9.30 7.35 10.18
CA TYR A 69 8.42 7.06 9.06
C TYR A 69 7.35 6.04 9.45
N ARG A 70 6.15 6.21 8.93
CA ARG A 70 5.09 5.23 9.14
C ARG A 70 5.43 3.96 8.37
N SER A 71 5.47 2.82 9.06
CA SER A 71 5.61 1.52 8.42
C SER A 71 4.38 1.22 7.55
N LYS A 72 4.62 0.76 6.33
CA LYS A 72 3.57 0.23 5.45
C LYS A 72 3.16 -1.15 5.98
N GLN A 73 2.06 -1.21 6.73
CA GLN A 73 1.56 -2.47 7.26
C GLN A 73 1.05 -3.37 6.12
N PRO A 74 1.39 -4.67 6.09
CA PRO A 74 0.90 -5.58 5.05
C PRO A 74 -0.63 -5.70 5.10
N LEU A 75 -1.24 -5.91 3.94
CA LEU A 75 -2.66 -6.25 3.82
C LEU A 75 -2.89 -7.72 4.16
N ILE A 76 -1.98 -8.57 3.69
CA ILE A 76 -1.91 -9.99 3.99
C ILE A 76 -0.48 -10.26 4.41
N ASP A 77 -0.28 -10.63 5.67
CA ASP A 77 1.04 -10.74 6.27
C ASP A 77 1.95 -11.68 5.47
N GLY A 78 3.15 -11.19 5.14
CA GLY A 78 4.13 -11.94 4.36
C GLY A 78 3.78 -12.13 2.88
N LEU A 79 2.60 -11.69 2.40
CA LEU A 79 2.16 -11.93 1.02
C LEU A 79 1.83 -10.66 0.23
N LEU A 80 1.13 -9.69 0.80
CA LEU A 80 0.64 -8.52 0.07
C LEU A 80 0.79 -7.24 0.90
N TYR A 81 1.51 -6.26 0.36
CA TYR A 81 1.82 -4.98 1.00
C TYR A 81 1.19 -3.81 0.23
N PRO A 82 1.06 -2.61 0.84
CA PRO A 82 0.76 -1.40 0.08
C PRO A 82 1.81 -1.15 -0.99
N GLY A 83 1.36 -0.89 -2.21
CA GLY A 83 2.21 -0.72 -3.41
C GLY A 83 1.48 -1.17 -4.66
N THR A 84 2.19 -1.28 -5.78
CA THR A 84 1.61 -1.66 -7.08
C THR A 84 2.20 -2.96 -7.56
N TYR A 85 1.34 -3.96 -7.77
CA TYR A 85 1.72 -5.32 -8.14
C TYR A 85 1.06 -5.76 -9.44
N ILE A 86 1.77 -6.59 -10.20
CA ILE A 86 1.23 -7.27 -11.37
C ILE A 86 0.83 -8.69 -10.98
N PHE A 87 -0.41 -9.08 -11.26
CA PHE A 87 -0.87 -10.45 -11.13
C PHE A 87 -1.03 -11.08 -12.51
N ALA A 88 -0.10 -11.93 -12.89
CA ALA A 88 -0.04 -12.49 -14.23
C ALA A 88 -0.38 -13.98 -14.26
N GLY A 89 -0.79 -14.44 -15.43
CA GLY A 89 -1.03 -15.86 -15.72
C GLY A 89 -1.79 -16.05 -17.03
N SER A 90 -1.75 -17.27 -17.55
CA SER A 90 -2.41 -17.61 -18.82
C SER A 90 -3.94 -17.36 -18.77
N PRO A 91 -4.59 -17.09 -19.91
CA PRO A 91 -6.03 -16.98 -19.98
C PRO A 91 -6.75 -18.23 -19.44
N LYS A 92 -7.92 -18.04 -18.81
CA LYS A 92 -8.79 -19.11 -18.28
C LYS A 92 -8.16 -19.98 -17.17
N LEU A 93 -7.09 -19.52 -16.53
CA LEU A 93 -6.38 -20.24 -15.49
C LEU A 93 -7.08 -20.16 -14.11
N GLY A 94 -7.95 -19.17 -13.94
CA GLY A 94 -8.67 -18.95 -12.68
C GLY A 94 -8.16 -17.73 -11.90
N LYS A 95 -7.46 -16.79 -12.55
CA LYS A 95 -6.99 -15.54 -11.94
C LYS A 95 -8.11 -14.78 -11.24
N SER A 96 -9.21 -14.49 -11.95
CA SER A 96 -10.34 -13.72 -11.40
C SER A 96 -11.02 -14.38 -10.20
N PHE A 97 -10.93 -15.72 -10.05
CA PHE A 97 -11.39 -16.40 -8.83
C PHE A 97 -10.43 -16.13 -7.66
N LEU A 98 -9.12 -16.18 -7.89
CA LEU A 98 -8.17 -15.84 -6.84
C LEU A 98 -8.25 -14.34 -6.48
N MET A 99 -8.50 -13.46 -7.45
CA MET A 99 -8.75 -12.04 -7.19
C MET A 99 -9.99 -11.82 -6.32
N ALA A 100 -11.09 -12.50 -6.61
CA ALA A 100 -12.32 -12.44 -5.82
C ALA A 100 -12.09 -12.99 -4.39
N GLN A 101 -11.30 -14.05 -4.27
CA GLN A 101 -10.93 -14.64 -2.98
C GLN A 101 -10.08 -13.66 -2.15
N LEU A 102 -9.01 -13.07 -2.73
CA LEU A 102 -8.21 -12.02 -2.08
C LEU A 102 -9.07 -10.84 -1.64
N ALA A 103 -9.94 -10.36 -2.54
CA ALA A 103 -10.83 -9.23 -2.28
C ALA A 103 -11.77 -9.52 -1.10
N TYR A 104 -12.36 -10.71 -1.05
CA TYR A 104 -13.24 -11.12 0.04
C TYR A 104 -12.50 -11.16 1.38
N HIS A 105 -11.34 -11.81 1.46
CA HIS A 105 -10.57 -11.91 2.69
C HIS A 105 -10.09 -10.55 3.21
N VAL A 106 -9.64 -9.64 2.33
CA VAL A 106 -9.27 -8.28 2.73
C VAL A 106 -10.50 -7.48 3.19
N SER A 107 -11.66 -7.61 2.53
CA SER A 107 -12.86 -6.86 2.90
C SER A 107 -13.50 -7.33 4.21
N THR A 108 -13.34 -8.59 4.57
CA THR A 108 -13.86 -9.18 5.81
C THR A 108 -12.84 -9.17 6.95
N GLY A 109 -11.53 -9.16 6.65
CA GLY A 109 -10.46 -9.34 7.62
C GLY A 109 -10.27 -10.80 8.04
N THR A 110 -10.91 -11.76 7.34
CA THR A 110 -10.73 -13.17 7.61
C THR A 110 -9.39 -13.67 7.05
N PRO A 111 -8.66 -14.55 7.73
CA PRO A 111 -7.37 -15.04 7.25
C PRO A 111 -7.48 -15.67 5.85
N LEU A 112 -6.55 -15.32 4.96
CA LEU A 112 -6.38 -16.02 3.69
C LEU A 112 -5.40 -17.18 3.90
N TRP A 113 -5.88 -18.43 3.77
CA TRP A 113 -5.09 -19.62 4.10
C TRP A 113 -4.56 -19.52 5.54
N ASN A 114 -3.23 -19.48 5.70
CA ASN A 114 -2.56 -19.34 6.99
C ASN A 114 -2.02 -17.93 7.24
N TYR A 115 -2.35 -16.97 6.36
CA TYR A 115 -1.86 -15.60 6.45
C TYR A 115 -2.90 -14.69 7.12
N THR A 116 -2.49 -13.94 8.11
CA THR A 116 -3.33 -12.91 8.73
C THR A 116 -3.67 -11.84 7.72
N THR A 117 -4.92 -11.42 7.69
CA THR A 117 -5.41 -10.42 6.73
C THR A 117 -5.97 -9.21 7.47
N ARG A 118 -5.60 -8.02 7.05
CA ARG A 118 -6.09 -6.76 7.62
C ARG A 118 -7.34 -6.31 6.89
N LYS A 119 -8.41 -6.08 7.65
CA LYS A 119 -9.68 -5.60 7.11
C LYS A 119 -9.55 -4.20 6.52
N GLY A 120 -10.22 -3.97 5.39
CA GLY A 120 -10.38 -2.66 4.77
C GLY A 120 -11.28 -2.71 3.55
N THR A 121 -11.66 -1.53 3.05
CA THR A 121 -12.48 -1.44 1.84
C THR A 121 -11.69 -1.86 0.61
N VAL A 122 -12.35 -2.62 -0.27
CA VAL A 122 -11.81 -3.14 -1.52
C VAL A 122 -12.64 -2.68 -2.69
N LEU A 123 -11.99 -2.16 -3.74
CA LEU A 123 -12.58 -1.92 -5.04
C LEU A 123 -12.09 -2.97 -6.03
N TYR A 124 -13.01 -3.70 -6.67
CA TYR A 124 -12.68 -4.65 -7.72
C TYR A 124 -13.29 -4.21 -9.06
N LEU A 125 -12.46 -3.72 -9.97
CA LEU A 125 -12.83 -3.42 -11.35
C LEU A 125 -12.76 -4.70 -12.18
N ALA A 126 -13.92 -5.40 -12.31
CA ALA A 126 -14.06 -6.66 -13.04
C ALA A 126 -14.45 -6.39 -14.50
N LEU A 127 -13.54 -5.80 -15.28
CA LEU A 127 -13.82 -5.19 -16.60
C LEU A 127 -14.02 -6.22 -17.76
N GLU A 128 -13.83 -7.51 -17.49
CA GLU A 128 -14.13 -8.60 -18.42
C GLU A 128 -15.39 -9.40 -18.02
N ASP A 129 -16.10 -8.91 -17.00
CA ASP A 129 -17.29 -9.58 -16.44
C ASP A 129 -18.57 -8.73 -16.57
N ASP A 130 -19.71 -9.32 -16.20
CA ASP A 130 -20.96 -8.64 -15.94
C ASP A 130 -21.46 -8.96 -14.52
N TYR A 131 -22.39 -8.15 -14.00
CA TYR A 131 -22.87 -8.31 -12.62
C TYR A 131 -23.55 -9.66 -12.35
N ARG A 132 -24.25 -10.25 -13.34
CA ARG A 132 -24.87 -11.56 -13.19
C ARG A 132 -23.82 -12.66 -13.02
N ARG A 133 -22.78 -12.67 -13.85
CA ARG A 133 -21.67 -13.63 -13.74
C ARG A 133 -20.89 -13.45 -12.45
N LEU A 134 -20.68 -12.21 -12.00
CA LEU A 134 -20.07 -11.92 -10.70
C LEU A 134 -20.92 -12.48 -9.57
N GLN A 135 -22.23 -12.24 -9.57
CA GLN A 135 -23.16 -12.74 -8.56
C GLN A 135 -23.13 -14.27 -8.50
N GLU A 136 -23.26 -14.96 -9.63
CA GLU A 136 -23.20 -16.42 -9.72
C GLU A 136 -21.88 -16.99 -9.20
N ARG A 137 -20.74 -16.31 -9.54
CA ARG A 137 -19.41 -16.67 -9.09
C ARG A 137 -19.26 -16.53 -7.59
N LEU A 138 -19.61 -15.37 -7.05
CA LEU A 138 -19.48 -15.08 -5.62
C LEU A 138 -20.37 -15.99 -4.79
N TYR A 139 -21.61 -16.24 -5.24
CA TYR A 139 -22.50 -17.21 -4.60
C TYR A 139 -21.88 -18.61 -4.56
N ARG A 140 -21.24 -19.06 -5.64
CA ARG A 140 -20.59 -20.36 -5.67
C ARG A 140 -19.36 -20.42 -4.76
N MET A 141 -18.65 -19.30 -4.60
CA MET A 141 -17.43 -19.24 -3.79
C MET A 141 -17.71 -19.09 -2.30
N PHE A 142 -18.69 -18.28 -1.94
CA PHE A 142 -18.91 -17.83 -0.55
C PHE A 142 -20.35 -18.08 -0.06
N GLY A 143 -21.22 -18.69 -0.88
CA GLY A 143 -22.63 -18.87 -0.54
C GLY A 143 -23.34 -17.52 -0.45
N THR A 144 -24.04 -17.30 0.67
CA THR A 144 -24.76 -16.05 0.96
C THR A 144 -23.99 -15.08 1.84
N GLU A 145 -22.74 -15.42 2.18
CA GLU A 145 -21.86 -14.54 2.95
C GLU A 145 -21.59 -13.24 2.17
N SER A 146 -21.75 -12.11 2.84
CA SER A 146 -21.62 -10.79 2.23
C SER A 146 -20.85 -9.81 3.12
N THR A 147 -20.39 -8.73 2.52
CA THR A 147 -19.69 -7.64 3.22
C THR A 147 -19.95 -6.31 2.53
N ASP A 148 -20.13 -5.25 3.32
CA ASP A 148 -20.32 -3.89 2.81
C ASP A 148 -18.99 -3.22 2.41
N ASN A 149 -17.85 -3.90 2.63
CA ASN A 149 -16.52 -3.37 2.33
C ASN A 149 -15.95 -3.86 0.98
N LEU A 150 -16.73 -4.56 0.16
CA LEU A 150 -16.31 -5.04 -1.16
C LEU A 150 -17.19 -4.48 -2.26
N TYR A 151 -16.60 -3.62 -3.08
CA TYR A 151 -17.28 -2.92 -4.16
C TYR A 151 -16.84 -3.47 -5.52
N PHE A 152 -17.78 -3.60 -6.46
CA PHE A 152 -17.51 -4.05 -7.81
C PHE A 152 -17.92 -3.00 -8.84
N SER A 153 -17.11 -2.88 -9.89
CA SER A 153 -17.51 -2.21 -11.12
C SER A 153 -17.14 -3.07 -12.33
N VAL A 154 -18.05 -3.15 -13.30
CA VAL A 154 -17.83 -3.86 -14.57
C VAL A 154 -17.44 -2.92 -15.71
N SER A 155 -17.31 -1.63 -15.41
CA SER A 155 -16.89 -0.60 -16.35
C SER A 155 -16.01 0.43 -15.65
N ALA A 156 -15.04 0.96 -16.37
CA ALA A 156 -14.19 2.07 -15.94
C ALA A 156 -13.72 2.87 -17.15
N SER A 157 -13.35 4.11 -16.92
CA SER A 157 -12.65 4.93 -17.92
C SER A 157 -11.24 4.41 -18.16
N GLN A 158 -10.58 4.94 -19.19
CA GLN A 158 -9.18 4.65 -19.47
C GLN A 158 -8.25 5.51 -18.59
N LEU A 159 -7.06 5.04 -18.37
CA LEU A 159 -6.01 5.77 -17.69
C LEU A 159 -5.66 7.03 -18.49
N GLY A 160 -5.60 8.19 -17.83
CA GLY A 160 -5.43 9.47 -18.50
C GLY A 160 -6.69 10.04 -19.13
N ASN A 161 -7.80 9.33 -19.07
CA ASN A 161 -9.09 9.75 -19.62
C ASN A 161 -10.24 9.43 -18.65
N GLY A 162 -10.07 9.80 -17.38
CA GLY A 162 -11.09 9.74 -16.34
C GLY A 162 -10.92 8.61 -15.30
N LEU A 163 -10.06 7.61 -15.50
CA LEU A 163 -9.84 6.56 -14.50
C LEU A 163 -9.22 7.12 -13.21
N ASP A 164 -8.26 8.02 -13.34
CA ASP A 164 -7.57 8.62 -12.19
C ASP A 164 -8.54 9.34 -11.28
N GLU A 165 -9.46 10.11 -11.87
CA GLU A 165 -10.50 10.84 -11.15
C GLU A 165 -11.53 9.87 -10.52
N GLN A 166 -11.89 8.79 -11.23
CA GLN A 166 -12.78 7.76 -10.69
C GLN A 166 -12.17 7.07 -9.47
N LEU A 167 -10.89 6.69 -9.52
CA LEU A 167 -10.18 6.06 -8.41
C LEU A 167 -10.01 7.03 -7.24
N ALA A 168 -9.59 8.27 -7.52
CA ALA A 168 -9.43 9.30 -6.49
C ALA A 168 -10.75 9.60 -5.76
N ARG A 169 -11.85 9.70 -6.50
CA ARG A 169 -13.19 9.89 -5.93
C ARG A 169 -13.59 8.71 -5.04
N PHE A 170 -13.41 7.47 -5.50
CA PHE A 170 -13.73 6.29 -4.70
C PHE A 170 -12.96 6.28 -3.38
N VAL A 171 -11.64 6.54 -3.41
CA VAL A 171 -10.80 6.60 -2.20
C VAL A 171 -11.19 7.76 -1.28
N ALA A 172 -11.64 8.89 -1.84
CA ALA A 172 -12.14 10.01 -1.04
C ALA A 172 -13.46 9.68 -0.31
N GLU A 173 -14.34 8.92 -0.96
CA GLU A 173 -15.62 8.44 -0.39
C GLU A 173 -15.39 7.27 0.61
N HIS A 174 -14.35 6.46 0.41
CA HIS A 174 -14.01 5.29 1.23
C HIS A 174 -12.59 5.40 1.80
N LYS A 175 -12.44 6.15 2.88
CA LYS A 175 -11.14 6.51 3.49
C LYS A 175 -10.31 5.31 3.99
N ASP A 176 -10.94 4.19 4.25
CA ASP A 176 -10.33 2.93 4.70
C ASP A 176 -9.98 1.98 3.53
N THR A 177 -10.01 2.48 2.28
CA THR A 177 -9.61 1.69 1.11
C THR A 177 -8.19 1.16 1.26
N LYS A 178 -8.05 -0.16 1.17
CA LYS A 178 -6.77 -0.87 1.30
C LYS A 178 -6.33 -1.53 0.00
N LEU A 179 -7.28 -1.98 -0.82
CA LEU A 179 -7.00 -2.75 -2.03
C LEU A 179 -7.86 -2.26 -3.19
N ILE A 180 -7.21 -2.05 -4.33
CA ILE A 180 -7.88 -1.86 -5.61
C ILE A 180 -7.39 -2.94 -6.56
N ILE A 181 -8.30 -3.69 -7.17
CA ILE A 181 -7.99 -4.72 -8.18
C ILE A 181 -8.49 -4.25 -9.53
N ILE A 182 -7.63 -4.27 -10.55
CA ILE A 182 -7.99 -3.96 -11.94
C ILE A 182 -7.86 -5.24 -12.77
N ASP A 183 -8.96 -5.85 -13.14
CA ASP A 183 -9.03 -7.09 -13.93
C ASP A 183 -9.76 -6.82 -15.27
N THR A 184 -9.02 -6.50 -16.35
CA THR A 184 -7.57 -6.55 -16.53
C THR A 184 -6.98 -5.18 -16.84
N LEU A 185 -5.66 -5.03 -16.64
CA LEU A 185 -4.90 -3.82 -17.00
C LEU A 185 -5.12 -3.43 -18.47
N GLN A 186 -5.27 -4.39 -19.38
CA GLN A 186 -5.50 -4.16 -20.80
C GLN A 186 -6.76 -3.34 -21.09
N LYS A 187 -7.79 -3.42 -20.23
CA LYS A 187 -9.08 -2.71 -20.42
C LYS A 187 -9.00 -1.22 -20.10
N VAL A 188 -8.06 -0.82 -19.27
CA VAL A 188 -7.88 0.57 -18.84
C VAL A 188 -6.73 1.29 -19.57
N ARG A 189 -5.99 0.59 -20.43
CA ARG A 189 -4.98 1.19 -21.30
C ARG A 189 -5.65 2.05 -22.37
N GLU A 190 -5.01 3.15 -22.73
CA GLU A 190 -5.42 3.95 -23.88
C GLU A 190 -5.36 3.13 -25.17
N VAL A 191 -6.43 3.24 -25.97
CA VAL A 191 -6.53 2.63 -27.29
C VAL A 191 -6.08 3.66 -28.32
N GLY A 192 -4.83 3.60 -28.77
CA GLY A 192 -4.37 4.45 -29.85
C GLY A 192 -2.86 4.42 -30.10
N GLY A 193 -2.44 4.10 -31.32
CA GLY A 193 -1.07 4.18 -31.82
C GLY A 193 -0.17 2.96 -31.53
N ASP A 194 1.12 3.05 -31.89
CA ASP A 194 2.19 2.05 -31.66
C ASP A 194 2.54 1.89 -30.16
N ASN A 195 1.53 1.66 -29.32
CA ASN A 195 1.52 1.89 -27.87
C ASN A 195 2.13 0.76 -27.03
N TYR A 196 2.78 -0.23 -27.62
CA TYR A 196 3.51 -1.28 -26.89
C TYR A 196 5.01 -0.95 -26.80
N SER A 197 5.33 0.28 -26.39
CA SER A 197 6.72 0.67 -26.13
C SER A 197 7.07 0.52 -24.65
N TYR A 198 8.33 0.27 -24.36
CA TYR A 198 8.86 0.26 -22.99
C TYR A 198 8.49 1.55 -22.22
N ALA A 199 8.66 2.72 -22.88
CA ALA A 199 8.39 4.01 -22.27
C ALA A 199 6.91 4.17 -21.86
N ASN A 200 5.98 3.71 -22.72
CA ASN A 200 4.55 3.79 -22.42
C ASN A 200 4.15 2.84 -21.27
N ASP A 201 4.63 1.60 -21.30
CA ASP A 201 4.40 0.63 -20.23
C ASP A 201 4.93 1.14 -18.90
N TYR A 202 6.14 1.72 -18.91
CA TYR A 202 6.75 2.32 -17.73
C TYR A 202 5.92 3.50 -17.19
N GLN A 203 5.46 4.41 -18.07
CA GLN A 203 4.64 5.58 -17.67
C GLN A 203 3.29 5.16 -17.06
N ILE A 204 2.61 4.18 -17.65
CA ILE A 204 1.36 3.63 -17.13
C ILE A 204 1.57 3.13 -15.69
N MET A 205 2.60 2.31 -15.49
CA MET A 205 2.91 1.77 -14.16
C MET A 205 3.34 2.84 -13.17
N ALA A 206 4.18 3.79 -13.60
CA ALA A 206 4.63 4.89 -12.75
C ALA A 206 3.46 5.76 -12.27
N ARG A 207 2.47 6.03 -13.13
CA ARG A 207 1.27 6.78 -12.79
C ARG A 207 0.40 6.02 -11.76
N LEU A 208 0.13 4.75 -12.01
CA LEU A 208 -0.62 3.89 -11.10
C LEU A 208 0.10 3.72 -9.76
N LYS A 209 1.42 3.58 -9.79
CA LYS A 209 2.26 3.51 -8.59
C LYS A 209 2.19 4.81 -7.79
N SER A 210 2.33 5.95 -8.43
CA SER A 210 2.22 7.25 -7.75
C SER A 210 0.87 7.41 -7.05
N PHE A 211 -0.21 6.92 -7.67
CA PHE A 211 -1.54 6.90 -7.05
C PHE A 211 -1.58 6.00 -5.81
N ALA A 212 -1.09 4.75 -5.92
CA ALA A 212 -1.07 3.80 -4.81
C ALA A 212 -0.23 4.31 -3.63
N ASP A 213 0.95 4.88 -3.92
CA ASP A 213 1.86 5.44 -2.91
C ASP A 213 1.25 6.67 -2.20
N ALA A 214 0.61 7.57 -2.95
CA ALA A 214 -0.04 8.77 -2.41
C ALA A 214 -1.17 8.44 -1.42
N HIS A 215 -1.89 7.34 -1.67
CA HIS A 215 -3.01 6.90 -0.84
C HIS A 215 -2.64 5.78 0.16
N GLY A 216 -1.42 5.24 0.11
CA GLY A 216 -0.95 4.17 1.01
C GLY A 216 -1.74 2.87 0.86
N LEU A 217 -2.22 2.56 -0.35
CA LEU A 217 -3.02 1.38 -0.66
C LEU A 217 -2.27 0.37 -1.55
N CYS A 218 -2.82 -0.82 -1.68
CA CYS A 218 -2.36 -1.82 -2.64
C CYS A 218 -3.16 -1.72 -3.93
N LEU A 219 -2.47 -1.67 -5.06
CA LEU A 219 -3.03 -1.73 -6.40
C LEU A 219 -2.59 -3.02 -7.08
N LEU A 220 -3.52 -3.92 -7.36
CA LEU A 220 -3.26 -5.23 -7.95
C LEU A 220 -3.78 -5.27 -9.39
N LEU A 221 -2.86 -5.36 -10.35
CA LEU A 221 -3.13 -5.26 -11.78
C LEU A 221 -3.11 -6.64 -12.42
N VAL A 222 -4.26 -7.15 -12.83
CA VAL A 222 -4.36 -8.45 -13.50
C VAL A 222 -3.90 -8.32 -14.94
N HIS A 223 -2.99 -9.21 -15.34
CA HIS A 223 -2.43 -9.22 -16.69
C HIS A 223 -2.27 -10.65 -17.24
N HIS A 224 -1.95 -10.76 -18.53
CA HIS A 224 -1.74 -12.03 -19.20
C HIS A 224 -0.25 -12.35 -19.37
N THR A 225 0.06 -13.63 -19.52
CA THR A 225 1.39 -14.08 -19.92
C THR A 225 1.46 -14.30 -21.42
N ARG A 226 2.66 -14.15 -22.01
CA ARG A 226 2.99 -14.56 -23.37
C ARG A 226 3.01 -16.09 -23.46
N LYS A 227 2.89 -16.60 -24.69
CA LYS A 227 2.98 -18.05 -24.96
C LYS A 227 4.42 -18.57 -25.03
N GLN A 228 5.40 -17.69 -25.14
CA GLN A 228 6.80 -18.05 -25.23
C GLN A 228 7.35 -18.40 -23.84
N ASN A 229 8.13 -19.46 -23.78
CA ASN A 229 8.90 -19.79 -22.57
C ASN A 229 10.08 -18.83 -22.47
N ALA A 230 10.41 -18.45 -21.25
CA ALA A 230 11.58 -17.66 -20.90
C ALA A 230 12.36 -18.39 -19.81
N ASP A 231 13.65 -18.11 -19.69
CA ASP A 231 14.50 -18.68 -18.63
C ASP A 231 14.05 -18.16 -17.28
N ASP A 232 13.78 -16.87 -17.16
CA ASP A 232 13.04 -16.31 -16.04
C ASP A 232 11.53 -16.33 -16.35
N LYS A 233 10.75 -16.95 -15.49
CA LYS A 233 9.31 -17.08 -15.63
C LYS A 233 8.58 -15.74 -15.61
N PHE A 234 9.09 -14.74 -14.89
CA PHE A 234 8.50 -13.41 -14.85
C PHE A 234 8.65 -12.68 -16.20
N ASP A 235 9.63 -13.03 -17.01
CA ASP A 235 9.76 -12.53 -18.40
C ASP A 235 8.63 -13.00 -19.33
N MET A 236 7.84 -13.98 -18.90
CA MET A 236 6.63 -14.41 -19.62
C MET A 236 5.47 -13.40 -19.47
N ILE A 237 5.54 -12.45 -18.55
CA ILE A 237 4.50 -11.43 -18.40
C ILE A 237 4.40 -10.61 -19.67
N SER A 238 3.18 -10.48 -20.22
CA SER A 238 2.94 -9.73 -21.46
C SER A 238 3.27 -8.25 -21.29
N GLY A 239 3.65 -7.60 -22.39
CA GLY A 239 4.12 -6.22 -22.36
C GLY A 239 5.64 -6.16 -22.41
N THR A 240 6.22 -5.04 -22.05
CA THR A 240 7.66 -4.85 -21.97
C THR A 240 8.17 -5.05 -20.56
N SER A 241 9.49 -5.18 -20.38
CA SER A 241 10.12 -5.16 -19.05
C SER A 241 9.86 -3.85 -18.28
N GLY A 242 9.36 -2.81 -18.95
CA GLY A 242 8.92 -1.56 -18.33
C GLY A 242 7.77 -1.74 -17.32
N LEU A 243 6.86 -2.68 -17.55
CA LEU A 243 5.78 -2.99 -16.60
C LEU A 243 6.34 -3.53 -15.28
N LEU A 244 7.18 -4.57 -15.36
CA LEU A 244 7.79 -5.18 -14.15
C LEU A 244 8.78 -4.24 -13.47
N GLY A 245 9.59 -3.53 -14.25
CA GLY A 245 10.61 -2.63 -13.70
C GLY A 245 10.03 -1.48 -12.86
N ALA A 246 8.82 -1.03 -13.14
CA ALA A 246 8.15 0.03 -12.40
C ALA A 246 7.24 -0.49 -11.27
N ALA A 247 6.83 -1.77 -11.28
CA ALA A 247 6.04 -2.38 -10.23
C ALA A 247 6.84 -2.59 -8.93
N ASP A 248 6.15 -2.69 -7.80
CA ASP A 248 6.76 -3.08 -6.51
C ASP A 248 6.95 -4.58 -6.40
N GLY A 249 6.20 -5.36 -7.18
CA GLY A 249 6.34 -6.80 -7.27
C GLY A 249 5.39 -7.43 -8.28
N ALA A 250 5.48 -8.75 -8.40
CA ALA A 250 4.65 -9.52 -9.30
C ALA A 250 4.26 -10.87 -8.69
N PHE A 251 3.09 -11.33 -9.07
CA PHE A 251 2.53 -12.63 -8.80
C PHE A 251 2.34 -13.37 -10.12
N LEU A 252 2.88 -14.56 -10.24
CA LEU A 252 2.77 -15.38 -11.44
C LEU A 252 2.03 -16.69 -11.13
N LEU A 253 0.79 -16.79 -11.57
CA LEU A 253 -0.03 -18.00 -11.43
C LEU A 253 0.18 -18.91 -12.66
N GLN A 254 0.63 -20.14 -12.42
CA GLN A 254 0.89 -21.14 -13.46
C GLN A 254 0.26 -22.49 -13.11
N LYS A 255 -0.18 -23.23 -14.12
CA LYS A 255 -0.60 -24.63 -13.99
C LYS A 255 0.41 -25.54 -14.69
N GLU A 256 0.78 -26.64 -14.06
CA GLU A 256 1.61 -27.67 -14.69
C GLU A 256 0.88 -28.38 -15.82
N LYS A 257 -0.41 -28.72 -15.57
CA LYS A 257 -1.26 -29.37 -16.58
C LYS A 257 -2.54 -28.55 -16.76
N ARG A 258 -2.93 -28.27 -17.99
CA ARG A 258 -4.12 -27.47 -18.31
C ARG A 258 -5.41 -28.02 -17.75
N THR A 259 -5.52 -29.34 -17.65
CA THR A 259 -6.69 -30.08 -17.14
C THR A 259 -6.65 -30.30 -15.63
N GLY A 260 -5.52 -30.03 -14.97
CA GLY A 260 -5.34 -30.22 -13.53
C GLY A 260 -5.95 -29.09 -12.70
N ASN A 261 -6.18 -29.37 -11.42
CA ASN A 261 -6.62 -28.38 -10.43
C ASN A 261 -5.43 -27.72 -9.69
N ALA A 262 -4.24 -28.31 -9.78
CA ALA A 262 -3.02 -27.81 -9.14
C ALA A 262 -2.42 -26.63 -9.94
N ALA A 263 -1.92 -25.64 -9.21
CA ALA A 263 -1.21 -24.51 -9.75
C ALA A 263 -0.09 -24.08 -8.80
N THR A 264 0.89 -23.34 -9.33
CA THR A 264 1.88 -22.62 -8.52
C THR A 264 1.61 -21.13 -8.63
N LEU A 265 1.75 -20.42 -7.52
CA LEU A 265 1.79 -18.97 -7.46
C LEU A 265 3.20 -18.56 -7.00
N GLU A 266 3.97 -18.03 -7.93
CA GLU A 266 5.29 -17.47 -7.63
C GLU A 266 5.13 -15.98 -7.35
N VAL A 267 5.79 -15.50 -6.31
CA VAL A 267 5.69 -14.12 -5.81
C VAL A 267 7.10 -13.56 -5.72
N SER A 268 7.32 -12.37 -6.28
CA SER A 268 8.57 -11.64 -6.18
C SER A 268 8.29 -10.15 -6.02
N GLY A 269 9.05 -9.46 -5.18
CA GLY A 269 8.85 -8.03 -4.94
C GLY A 269 10.02 -7.37 -4.22
N ARG A 270 10.01 -6.02 -4.22
CA ARG A 270 11.11 -5.22 -3.64
C ARG A 270 11.19 -5.33 -2.12
N ASP A 271 10.03 -5.35 -1.45
CA ASP A 271 9.91 -5.28 0.01
C ASP A 271 9.39 -6.60 0.60
N GLN A 272 9.41 -7.68 -0.18
CA GLN A 272 8.95 -9.00 0.24
C GLN A 272 9.88 -10.09 -0.28
N GLN A 273 9.90 -11.20 0.42
CA GLN A 273 10.71 -12.36 0.03
C GLN A 273 10.09 -13.07 -1.16
N ASP A 274 10.93 -13.65 -2.01
CA ASP A 274 10.47 -14.52 -3.06
C ASP A 274 9.83 -15.77 -2.47
N GLN A 275 8.66 -16.13 -2.99
CA GLN A 275 7.84 -17.23 -2.50
C GLN A 275 7.31 -18.06 -3.65
N LYS A 276 7.14 -19.34 -3.39
CA LYS A 276 6.44 -20.25 -4.28
C LYS A 276 5.36 -20.98 -3.50
N LEU A 277 4.12 -20.67 -3.82
CA LEU A 277 2.95 -21.26 -3.19
C LEU A 277 2.35 -22.33 -4.11
N TYR A 278 2.08 -23.50 -3.56
CA TYR A 278 1.42 -24.60 -4.26
C TYR A 278 -0.06 -24.57 -3.91
N LEU A 279 -0.88 -24.38 -4.92
CA LEU A 279 -2.31 -24.19 -4.77
C LEU A 279 -3.09 -25.32 -5.44
N ILE A 280 -4.19 -25.72 -4.82
CA ILE A 280 -5.19 -26.61 -5.44
C ILE A 280 -6.52 -25.85 -5.51
N ARG A 281 -7.16 -25.86 -6.69
CA ARG A 281 -8.47 -25.27 -6.86
C ARG A 281 -9.54 -26.26 -6.47
N ASN A 282 -10.36 -25.91 -5.50
CA ASN A 282 -11.55 -26.65 -5.15
C ASN A 282 -12.54 -26.64 -6.34
N THR A 283 -13.07 -27.80 -6.72
CA THR A 283 -13.96 -27.94 -7.90
C THR A 283 -15.40 -27.52 -7.61
N GLU A 284 -15.81 -27.53 -6.34
CA GLU A 284 -17.16 -27.16 -5.92
C GLU A 284 -17.26 -25.66 -5.67
N THR A 285 -16.43 -25.13 -4.77
CA THR A 285 -16.43 -23.72 -4.38
C THR A 285 -15.61 -22.82 -5.30
N LEU A 286 -14.73 -23.39 -6.13
CA LEU A 286 -13.80 -22.68 -7.02
C LEU A 286 -12.73 -21.85 -6.28
N LEU A 287 -12.64 -21.96 -4.96
CA LEU A 287 -11.59 -21.37 -4.15
C LEU A 287 -10.24 -22.04 -4.40
N TRP A 288 -9.18 -21.31 -4.16
CA TRP A 288 -7.82 -21.81 -4.17
C TRP A 288 -7.38 -22.14 -2.74
N ASP A 289 -6.96 -23.36 -2.50
CA ASP A 289 -6.47 -23.84 -1.22
C ASP A 289 -4.96 -23.96 -1.27
N LEU A 290 -4.27 -23.44 -0.24
CA LEU A 290 -2.82 -23.55 -0.10
C LEU A 290 -2.46 -24.94 0.40
N GLN A 291 -1.63 -25.65 -0.36
CA GLN A 291 -1.10 -26.97 0.02
C GLN A 291 0.27 -26.87 0.69
N LYS A 292 1.13 -26.02 0.14
CA LYS A 292 2.52 -25.84 0.58
C LYS A 292 3.00 -24.45 0.20
N ALA A 293 3.82 -23.87 1.06
CA ALA A 293 4.58 -22.66 0.76
C ALA A 293 6.09 -23.01 0.81
N GLU A 294 6.82 -22.60 -0.20
CA GLU A 294 8.27 -22.55 -0.23
C GLU A 294 8.65 -21.08 -0.21
N THR A 295 9.27 -20.64 0.87
CA THR A 295 9.73 -19.27 1.06
C THR A 295 11.22 -19.37 1.34
N GLU A 296 12.03 -18.54 0.71
CA GLU A 296 13.38 -18.32 1.20
C GLU A 296 13.26 -17.59 2.54
N LEU A 297 13.37 -18.36 3.62
CA LEU A 297 13.19 -17.87 4.98
C LEU A 297 14.38 -17.00 5.39
N TRP A 298 14.40 -15.76 4.90
CA TRP A 298 15.16 -14.74 5.61
C TRP A 298 14.25 -14.21 6.74
N LYS A 299 14.38 -14.79 7.92
CA LYS A 299 13.82 -14.17 9.13
C LYS A 299 14.74 -13.03 9.51
N GLU A 300 14.20 -11.86 9.66
CA GLU A 300 14.94 -10.78 10.31
C GLU A 300 15.48 -11.30 11.65
N PRO A 301 16.77 -11.08 11.95
CA PRO A 301 17.33 -11.53 13.21
C PRO A 301 16.53 -10.94 14.38
N PRO A 302 16.37 -11.67 15.49
CA PRO A 302 15.77 -11.14 16.71
C PRO A 302 16.44 -9.82 17.10
N GLU A 303 15.64 -8.84 17.47
CA GLU A 303 16.14 -7.53 17.94
C GLU A 303 15.81 -7.42 19.45
N PRO A 304 16.78 -7.72 20.33
CA PRO A 304 16.55 -7.74 21.78
C PRO A 304 15.98 -6.44 22.35
N LEU A 305 16.23 -5.31 21.68
CA LEU A 305 15.65 -4.02 22.06
C LEU A 305 14.12 -4.04 22.06
N LEU A 306 13.51 -4.74 21.09
CA LEU A 306 12.04 -4.80 20.99
C LEU A 306 11.45 -5.64 22.13
N ASP A 307 12.12 -6.73 22.52
CA ASP A 307 11.70 -7.57 23.65
C ASP A 307 11.78 -6.80 24.97
N GLU A 308 12.87 -6.06 25.20
CA GLU A 308 13.04 -5.20 26.39
C GLU A 308 11.96 -4.12 26.47
N ILE A 309 11.61 -3.47 25.34
CA ILE A 309 10.52 -2.50 25.28
C ILE A 309 9.17 -3.18 25.55
N ALA A 310 8.95 -4.36 24.99
CA ALA A 310 7.71 -5.11 25.23
C ALA A 310 7.54 -5.48 26.71
N GLU A 311 8.61 -5.90 27.35
CA GLU A 311 8.60 -6.16 28.79
C GLU A 311 8.29 -4.90 29.62
N LEU A 312 8.87 -3.77 29.24
CA LEU A 312 8.66 -2.49 29.94
C LEU A 312 7.20 -2.03 29.85
N VAL A 313 6.56 -2.19 28.70
CA VAL A 313 5.18 -1.70 28.44
C VAL A 313 4.12 -2.68 28.91
N MET A 314 4.42 -3.99 28.98
CA MET A 314 3.41 -5.01 29.35
C MET A 314 3.32 -5.34 30.83
N LYS A 315 4.39 -5.12 31.61
CA LYS A 315 4.46 -5.65 32.99
C LYS A 315 3.57 -4.91 33.99
N ASP A 316 3.55 -3.60 33.97
CA ASP A 316 2.88 -2.82 35.02
C ASP A 316 2.03 -1.65 34.48
N ASN A 317 2.25 -1.23 33.25
CA ASN A 317 1.53 -0.13 32.64
C ASN A 317 1.55 -0.25 31.10
N PRO A 318 0.38 -0.26 30.42
CA PRO A 318 0.33 -0.30 28.96
C PRO A 318 0.84 0.98 28.28
N TYR A 319 1.40 1.89 29.03
CA TYR A 319 1.94 3.17 28.57
C TYR A 319 3.26 3.49 29.29
N TRP A 320 4.25 3.94 28.53
CA TRP A 320 5.49 4.52 29.05
C TRP A 320 5.85 5.81 28.32
N GLU A 321 6.37 6.78 29.08
CA GLU A 321 6.83 8.05 28.54
C GLU A 321 8.08 8.51 29.28
N GLY A 322 9.10 8.96 28.53
CA GLY A 322 10.32 9.48 29.12
C GLY A 322 11.34 9.99 28.10
N SER A 323 12.50 10.40 28.60
CA SER A 323 13.63 10.77 27.75
C SER A 323 14.38 9.53 27.26
N PRO A 324 15.16 9.62 26.15
CA PRO A 324 16.05 8.53 25.72
C PRO A 324 17.02 8.07 26.81
N THR A 325 17.51 9.00 27.63
CA THR A 325 18.40 8.70 28.77
C THR A 325 17.67 7.90 29.85
N ALA A 326 16.44 8.27 30.17
CA ALA A 326 15.61 7.54 31.12
C ALA A 326 15.29 6.12 30.62
N LEU A 327 15.04 5.95 29.32
CA LEU A 327 14.81 4.64 28.73
C LEU A 327 16.05 3.75 28.83
N VAL A 328 17.23 4.26 28.46
CA VAL A 328 18.50 3.51 28.57
C VAL A 328 18.77 3.06 30.01
N ALA A 329 18.41 3.86 30.99
CA ALA A 329 18.57 3.49 32.40
C ALA A 329 17.63 2.36 32.88
N LEU A 330 16.54 2.13 32.17
CA LEU A 330 15.53 1.10 32.54
C LEU A 330 15.74 -0.22 31.81
N ILE A 331 16.31 -0.20 30.60
CA ILE A 331 16.61 -1.39 29.82
C ILE A 331 18.01 -1.89 30.13
N ASN A 332 18.20 -3.20 30.14
CA ASN A 332 19.48 -3.83 30.44
C ASN A 332 20.38 -3.95 29.18
N MET A 333 20.65 -2.81 28.54
CA MET A 333 21.42 -2.77 27.29
C MET A 333 22.50 -1.67 27.34
N ASP A 334 23.70 -1.97 26.88
CA ASP A 334 24.75 -0.98 26.67
C ASP A 334 24.54 -0.25 25.34
N ILE A 335 23.68 0.75 25.35
CA ILE A 335 23.31 1.54 24.18
C ILE A 335 23.26 3.05 24.52
N GLN A 336 23.77 3.87 23.61
CA GLN A 336 23.74 5.33 23.80
C GLN A 336 22.33 5.91 23.53
N PRO A 337 21.88 6.96 24.27
CA PRO A 337 20.54 7.55 24.13
C PRO A 337 20.19 8.02 22.71
N HIS A 338 21.15 8.54 21.96
CA HIS A 338 20.90 8.95 20.58
C HIS A 338 20.79 7.76 19.62
N VAL A 339 21.50 6.66 19.90
CA VAL A 339 21.46 5.43 19.10
C VAL A 339 20.14 4.71 19.30
N ILE A 340 19.67 4.59 20.55
CA ILE A 340 18.39 3.92 20.84
C ILE A 340 17.22 4.63 20.14
N THR A 341 17.21 5.97 20.14
CA THR A 341 16.17 6.72 19.45
C THR A 341 16.13 6.43 17.95
N ARG A 342 17.30 6.43 17.29
CA ARG A 342 17.39 6.10 15.86
C ARG A 342 16.96 4.68 15.56
N LYS A 343 17.41 3.72 16.35
CA LYS A 343 16.93 2.33 16.23
C LYS A 343 15.41 2.24 16.34
N LEU A 344 14.81 2.85 17.35
CA LEU A 344 13.37 2.85 17.56
C LEU A 344 12.59 3.55 16.43
N ASN A 345 13.12 4.63 15.86
CA ASN A 345 12.51 5.27 14.69
C ASN A 345 12.44 4.32 13.49
N VAL A 346 13.50 3.54 13.25
CA VAL A 346 13.56 2.55 12.16
C VAL A 346 12.69 1.33 12.48
N LEU A 347 12.73 0.84 13.71
CA LEU A 347 12.10 -0.41 14.14
C LEU A 347 10.64 -0.22 14.61
N ALA A 348 10.08 0.99 14.56
CA ALA A 348 8.72 1.29 15.02
C ALA A 348 7.66 0.36 14.39
N GLY A 349 7.82 0.00 13.13
CA GLY A 349 6.94 -0.93 12.44
C GLY A 349 7.02 -2.36 12.99
N ARG A 350 8.24 -2.85 13.23
CA ARG A 350 8.47 -4.17 13.84
C ARG A 350 7.92 -4.23 15.26
N LEU A 351 8.16 -3.20 16.08
CA LEU A 351 7.64 -3.11 17.44
C LEU A 351 6.11 -3.25 17.47
N TYR A 352 5.44 -2.62 16.49
CA TYR A 352 3.99 -2.79 16.35
C TYR A 352 3.61 -4.19 15.87
N THR A 353 4.26 -4.71 14.84
CA THR A 353 3.90 -6.01 14.23
C THR A 353 4.20 -7.18 15.18
N GLU A 354 5.32 -7.14 15.91
CA GLU A 354 5.77 -8.25 16.78
C GLU A 354 5.10 -8.20 18.16
N HIS A 355 4.84 -6.99 18.70
CA HIS A 355 4.39 -6.81 20.10
C HIS A 355 3.11 -6.01 20.26
N GLY A 356 2.52 -5.45 19.19
CA GLY A 356 1.31 -4.61 19.27
C GLY A 356 1.57 -3.26 19.96
N ILE A 357 2.81 -2.78 19.98
CA ILE A 357 3.21 -1.55 20.68
C ILE A 357 3.44 -0.44 19.68
N LEU A 358 2.72 0.66 19.88
CA LEU A 358 2.91 1.90 19.13
C LEU A 358 4.01 2.74 19.77
N PHE A 359 4.83 3.35 18.92
CA PHE A 359 5.95 4.20 19.33
C PHE A 359 5.83 5.59 18.71
N ARG A 360 6.17 6.61 19.49
CA ARG A 360 6.30 7.98 19.01
C ARG A 360 7.50 8.68 19.64
N SER A 361 8.27 9.38 18.81
CA SER A 361 9.38 10.23 19.22
C SER A 361 9.08 11.67 18.85
N GLU A 362 9.11 12.56 19.83
CA GLU A 362 8.87 13.99 19.65
C GLU A 362 10.03 14.81 20.24
N ARG A 363 10.35 15.93 19.58
CA ARG A 363 11.27 16.90 20.14
C ARG A 363 10.47 17.96 20.90
N VAL A 364 10.77 18.12 22.17
CA VAL A 364 10.14 19.12 23.04
C VAL A 364 11.21 20.11 23.52
N HIS A 365 10.80 21.21 24.17
CA HIS A 365 11.71 22.25 24.60
C HIS A 365 12.84 21.74 25.55
N GLU A 366 12.56 20.69 26.32
CA GLU A 366 13.48 20.05 27.27
C GLU A 366 14.31 18.92 26.65
N GLY A 367 14.22 18.69 25.34
CA GLY A 367 14.93 17.61 24.63
C GLY A 367 14.02 16.70 23.85
N ARG A 368 14.38 15.44 23.72
CA ARG A 368 13.58 14.44 23.00
C ARG A 368 12.75 13.62 23.99
N LYS A 369 11.47 13.39 23.65
CA LYS A 369 10.49 12.62 24.42
C LYS A 369 10.07 11.39 23.62
N LEU A 370 10.13 10.23 24.24
CA LEU A 370 9.70 8.95 23.69
C LEU A 370 8.43 8.50 24.39
N ARG A 371 7.50 7.91 23.61
CA ARG A 371 6.25 7.33 24.13
C ARG A 371 6.04 5.97 23.52
N PHE A 372 5.62 5.04 24.36
CA PHE A 372 5.18 3.71 23.97
C PHE A 372 3.79 3.45 24.56
N TRP A 373 2.92 2.82 23.78
CA TRP A 373 1.60 2.39 24.29
C TRP A 373 1.12 1.18 23.50
N LYS A 374 0.38 0.31 24.18
CA LYS A 374 -0.24 -0.85 23.53
C LYS A 374 -1.45 -0.41 22.72
N ASP A 375 -1.58 -0.94 21.52
CA ASP A 375 -2.77 -0.76 20.70
C ASP A 375 -3.92 -1.62 21.25
N ASN A 376 -4.97 -0.98 21.79
CA ASN A 376 -6.13 -1.66 22.35
C ASN A 376 -7.24 -1.91 21.30
N THR A 377 -6.97 -1.73 20.02
CA THR A 377 -8.00 -1.86 18.95
C THR A 377 -8.36 -3.30 18.60
N GLU A 378 -7.72 -4.32 19.18
CA GLU A 378 -8.09 -5.73 18.97
C GLU A 378 -9.30 -6.21 19.79
N ASN A 379 -9.90 -5.37 20.64
CA ASN A 379 -11.06 -5.71 21.50
C ASN A 379 -12.30 -4.85 21.27
N ALA A 380 -12.50 -4.29 20.05
CA ALA A 380 -13.73 -3.56 19.71
C ALA A 380 -14.40 -4.15 18.47
#